data_a11c1b950428eaabc3ab4a369b5d5fc6
#
_entry.id   a11c1b950428eaabc3ab4a369b5d5fc6
#
_cell.length_a   1.000
_cell.length_b   1.000
_cell.length_c   1.000
_cell.angle_alpha   90.00
_cell.angle_beta   90.00
_cell.angle_gamma   90.00
#
_symmetry.space_group_name_H-M   'P 1'
#
loop_
_entity.id
_entity.type
_entity.pdbx_description
1 polymer ?
#
loop_
_entity_poly.entity_id
_entity_poly.type
_entity_poly.pdbx_seq_one_letter_code
_entity_poly.pdbx_strand_id
1 'polypeptide(L)'
;MLAIPTDCPQRERAGWTGDIQIFAPAATNNAEVSGFLGRWLRNLRAEQTADGLVPIMVPMPYAFDVDPATVDRTADDLFEIQAAAGWGDAVAIVPHVLWRRTGDVGVLAENYPAMVAWADLQRREARAHLPKRLRDAALTDAQRANHAVLWNGEFNFGDWLTPSLSDATDPASIMEAPRRTSEHVGPFFQGRTLTLLAEIAGVLGRPDEASAFAAEASEVRRAWAEEYLDADGRVRESLMG
;
A
#
# COMPACT_ATOMS: atom_id res chain seq x y z
N MET A 1 -16.26 -4.72 -23.78
CA MET A 1 -15.33 -5.61 -23.04
C MET A 1 -14.47 -4.72 -22.16
N LEU A 2 -14.51 -4.90 -20.84
CA LEU A 2 -13.64 -4.14 -19.93
C LEU A 2 -12.21 -4.61 -20.12
N ALA A 3 -11.28 -3.67 -20.31
CA ALA A 3 -9.86 -3.97 -20.48
C ALA A 3 -9.09 -3.84 -19.16
N ILE A 4 -9.51 -2.89 -18.31
CA ILE A 4 -8.89 -2.55 -17.02
C ILE A 4 -9.98 -2.35 -15.96
N PRO A 5 -9.68 -2.52 -14.67
CA PRO A 5 -10.59 -2.18 -13.57
C PRO A 5 -10.63 -0.64 -13.41
N THR A 6 -11.45 0.01 -14.21
CA THR A 6 -11.53 1.47 -14.27
C THR A 6 -12.30 2.02 -13.08
N ASP A 7 -11.63 2.86 -12.29
CA ASP A 7 -12.30 3.85 -11.44
C ASP A 7 -12.64 5.10 -12.27
N CYS A 8 -13.54 5.92 -11.77
CA CYS A 8 -13.94 7.19 -12.40
C CYS A 8 -14.16 7.09 -13.93
N PRO A 9 -15.12 6.28 -14.44
CA PRO A 9 -15.28 6.02 -15.87
C PRO A 9 -15.67 7.26 -16.69
N GLN A 10 -16.02 8.34 -16.03
CA GLN A 10 -16.40 9.63 -16.62
C GLN A 10 -15.28 10.69 -16.52
N ARG A 11 -14.24 10.43 -15.74
CA ARG A 11 -13.10 11.34 -15.52
C ARG A 11 -11.88 10.84 -16.27
N GLU A 12 -10.86 10.35 -15.57
CA GLU A 12 -9.59 9.94 -16.17
C GLU A 12 -9.58 8.51 -16.72
N ARG A 13 -10.52 7.67 -16.29
CA ARG A 13 -10.67 6.27 -16.73
C ARG A 13 -9.45 5.39 -16.47
N ALA A 14 -8.73 5.67 -15.41
CA ALA A 14 -7.53 4.94 -15.02
C ALA A 14 -7.86 3.69 -14.19
N GLY A 15 -6.95 2.72 -14.24
CA GLY A 15 -7.03 1.49 -13.44
C GLY A 15 -6.35 1.65 -12.09
N TRP A 16 -6.91 2.45 -11.21
CA TRP A 16 -6.38 2.70 -9.88
C TRP A 16 -6.26 1.41 -9.05
N THR A 17 -5.07 1.16 -8.54
CA THR A 17 -4.79 -0.05 -7.76
C THR A 17 -5.43 -0.01 -6.38
N GLY A 18 -5.58 1.19 -5.78
CA GLY A 18 -6.30 1.38 -4.53
C GLY A 18 -7.77 1.00 -4.63
N ASP A 19 -8.43 1.41 -5.71
CA ASP A 19 -9.86 1.18 -5.92
C ASP A 19 -10.16 -0.28 -6.16
N ILE A 20 -9.39 -0.95 -7.00
CA ILE A 20 -9.63 -2.37 -7.27
C ILE A 20 -9.36 -3.25 -6.05
N GLN A 21 -8.37 -2.93 -5.20
CA GLN A 21 -8.11 -3.74 -4.01
C GLN A 21 -9.27 -3.67 -2.99
N ILE A 22 -9.95 -2.53 -2.91
CA ILE A 22 -11.16 -2.36 -2.09
C ILE A 22 -12.36 -3.04 -2.75
N PHE A 23 -12.52 -2.91 -4.08
CA PHE A 23 -13.67 -3.41 -4.81
C PHE A 23 -13.59 -4.92 -5.12
N ALA A 24 -12.41 -5.53 -5.17
CA ALA A 24 -12.24 -6.93 -5.54
C ALA A 24 -13.15 -7.92 -4.78
N PRO A 25 -13.35 -7.82 -3.45
CA PRO A 25 -14.28 -8.68 -2.73
C PRO A 25 -15.72 -8.56 -3.25
N ALA A 26 -16.19 -7.34 -3.48
CA ALA A 26 -17.54 -7.10 -4.02
C ALA A 26 -17.64 -7.59 -5.48
N ALA A 27 -16.64 -7.33 -6.30
CA ALA A 27 -16.60 -7.79 -7.69
C ALA A 27 -16.71 -9.30 -7.79
N THR A 28 -15.93 -10.06 -6.99
CA THR A 28 -15.96 -11.53 -6.98
C THR A 28 -17.27 -12.12 -6.45
N ASN A 29 -18.05 -11.39 -5.67
CA ASN A 29 -19.37 -11.80 -5.21
C ASN A 29 -20.45 -11.55 -6.25
N ASN A 30 -20.30 -10.49 -7.07
CA ASN A 30 -21.34 -10.05 -8.00
C ASN A 30 -21.17 -10.61 -9.41
N ALA A 31 -19.95 -11.00 -9.81
CA ALA A 31 -19.68 -11.47 -11.16
C ALA A 31 -18.49 -12.46 -11.19
N GLU A 32 -18.40 -13.27 -12.27
CA GLU A 32 -17.23 -14.07 -12.56
C GLU A 32 -16.13 -13.16 -13.13
N VAL A 33 -15.20 -12.76 -12.28
CA VAL A 33 -14.12 -11.81 -12.63
C VAL A 33 -12.72 -12.42 -12.55
N SER A 34 -12.60 -13.72 -12.24
CA SER A 34 -11.29 -14.36 -12.00
C SER A 34 -10.38 -14.24 -13.21
N GLY A 35 -10.89 -14.50 -14.41
CA GLY A 35 -10.12 -14.37 -15.65
C GLY A 35 -9.72 -12.91 -15.96
N PHE A 36 -10.60 -11.95 -15.65
CA PHE A 36 -10.37 -10.53 -15.83
C PHE A 36 -9.29 -10.03 -14.85
N LEU A 37 -9.42 -10.29 -13.56
CA LEU A 37 -8.46 -9.88 -12.55
C LEU A 37 -7.13 -10.63 -12.67
N GLY A 38 -7.15 -11.93 -13.04
CA GLY A 38 -5.92 -12.68 -13.31
C GLY A 38 -5.12 -12.10 -14.47
N ARG A 39 -5.78 -11.61 -15.54
CA ARG A 39 -5.11 -10.89 -16.62
C ARG A 39 -4.57 -9.54 -16.14
N TRP A 40 -5.34 -8.79 -15.37
CA TRP A 40 -4.89 -7.52 -14.82
C TRP A 40 -3.66 -7.70 -13.89
N LEU A 41 -3.63 -8.74 -13.06
CA LEU A 41 -2.47 -9.07 -12.23
C LEU A 41 -1.20 -9.38 -13.06
N ARG A 42 -1.34 -9.97 -14.26
CA ARG A 42 -0.20 -10.11 -15.17
C ARG A 42 0.35 -8.77 -15.63
N ASN A 43 -0.54 -7.80 -15.93
CA ASN A 43 -0.12 -6.45 -16.27
C ASN A 43 0.57 -5.78 -15.07
N LEU A 44 0.01 -5.90 -13.86
CA LEU A 44 0.61 -5.36 -12.64
C LEU A 44 2.05 -5.88 -12.46
N ARG A 45 2.25 -7.21 -12.60
CA ARG A 45 3.61 -7.78 -12.51
C ARG A 45 4.56 -7.31 -13.62
N ALA A 46 4.03 -7.04 -14.80
CA ALA A 46 4.83 -6.54 -15.94
C ALA A 46 5.25 -5.08 -15.74
N GLU A 47 4.47 -4.31 -15.00
CA GLU A 47 4.73 -2.89 -14.69
C GLU A 47 5.42 -2.70 -13.34
N GLN A 48 5.48 -3.74 -12.50
CA GLN A 48 6.26 -3.68 -11.26
C GLN A 48 7.74 -3.49 -11.59
N THR A 49 8.38 -2.50 -10.96
CA THR A 49 9.79 -2.20 -11.21
C THR A 49 10.72 -3.27 -10.62
N ALA A 50 11.98 -3.28 -11.06
CA ALA A 50 12.98 -4.24 -10.58
C ALA A 50 13.27 -4.11 -9.07
N ASP A 51 13.07 -2.93 -8.49
CA ASP A 51 13.19 -2.67 -7.06
C ASP A 51 11.89 -2.97 -6.28
N GLY A 52 10.84 -3.43 -6.96
CA GLY A 52 9.60 -3.93 -6.33
C GLY A 52 8.47 -2.91 -6.22
N LEU A 53 8.63 -1.70 -6.79
CA LEU A 53 7.58 -0.69 -6.77
C LEU A 53 6.36 -1.17 -7.58
N VAL A 54 5.18 -1.09 -6.99
CA VAL A 54 3.89 -1.35 -7.64
C VAL A 54 3.24 -0.02 -7.98
N PRO A 55 2.93 0.24 -9.26
CA PRO A 55 2.32 1.50 -9.68
C PRO A 55 0.96 1.75 -9.01
N ILE A 56 0.62 3.03 -8.83
CA ILE A 56 -0.70 3.45 -8.32
C ILE A 56 -1.83 3.21 -9.30
N MET A 57 -1.52 3.06 -10.58
CA MET A 57 -2.44 2.72 -11.68
C MET A 57 -1.87 1.58 -12.51
N VAL A 58 -2.71 0.69 -13.03
CA VAL A 58 -2.31 -0.39 -13.94
C VAL A 58 -3.37 -0.56 -15.04
N PRO A 59 -3.02 -0.29 -16.32
CA PRO A 59 -1.72 0.22 -16.76
C PRO A 59 -1.47 1.67 -16.31
N MET A 60 -0.19 2.00 -16.08
CA MET A 60 0.21 3.37 -15.77
C MET A 60 0.05 4.23 -17.03
N PRO A 61 -0.74 5.31 -17.00
CA PRO A 61 -0.86 6.21 -18.15
C PRO A 61 0.47 6.89 -18.47
N TYR A 62 0.79 7.03 -19.77
CA TYR A 62 2.05 7.64 -20.22
C TYR A 62 2.31 9.04 -19.61
N ALA A 63 1.25 9.81 -19.34
CA ALA A 63 1.38 11.13 -18.74
C ALA A 63 1.93 11.10 -17.28
N PHE A 64 1.91 9.94 -16.63
CA PHE A 64 2.42 9.69 -15.29
C PHE A 64 3.61 8.72 -15.30
N ASP A 65 4.10 8.34 -16.48
CA ASP A 65 5.25 7.45 -16.63
C ASP A 65 6.53 8.28 -16.53
N VAL A 66 6.95 8.57 -15.32
CA VAL A 66 8.22 9.21 -15.01
C VAL A 66 9.22 8.16 -14.56
N ASP A 67 10.49 8.38 -14.86
CA ASP A 67 11.56 7.48 -14.41
C ASP A 67 11.57 7.40 -12.87
N PRO A 68 11.28 6.22 -12.27
CA PRO A 68 11.26 6.07 -10.83
C PRO A 68 12.56 6.47 -10.13
N ALA A 69 13.69 6.43 -10.84
CA ALA A 69 14.99 6.85 -10.30
C ALA A 69 15.11 8.37 -10.12
N THR A 70 14.24 9.14 -10.78
CA THR A 70 14.26 10.61 -10.72
C THR A 70 13.17 11.19 -9.79
N VAL A 71 12.29 10.33 -9.29
CA VAL A 71 11.16 10.74 -8.44
C VAL A 71 11.60 10.95 -7.00
N ASP A 72 11.30 12.10 -6.43
CA ASP A 72 11.38 12.31 -4.97
C ASP A 72 10.13 11.73 -4.29
N ARG A 73 10.23 10.49 -3.82
CA ARG A 73 9.11 9.80 -3.14
C ARG A 73 8.73 10.43 -1.80
N THR A 74 9.49 11.40 -1.32
CA THR A 74 9.19 12.15 -0.09
C THR A 74 8.51 13.49 -0.37
N ALA A 75 8.33 13.84 -1.63
CA ALA A 75 7.67 15.07 -2.05
C ALA A 75 6.14 14.97 -1.88
N ASP A 76 5.52 16.09 -1.52
CA ASP A 76 4.07 16.22 -1.39
C ASP A 76 3.39 16.51 -2.77
N ASP A 77 3.98 16.05 -3.86
CA ASP A 77 3.47 16.29 -5.21
C ASP A 77 2.73 15.06 -5.74
N LEU A 78 1.44 15.24 -6.06
CA LEU A 78 0.59 14.19 -6.62
C LEU A 78 1.14 13.59 -7.92
N PHE A 79 1.85 14.37 -8.73
CA PHE A 79 2.42 13.92 -10.00
C PHE A 79 3.70 13.10 -9.82
N GLU A 80 4.33 13.16 -8.65
CA GLU A 80 5.51 12.37 -8.31
C GLU A 80 5.17 11.07 -7.57
N ILE A 81 3.90 10.86 -7.17
CA ILE A 81 3.48 9.63 -6.47
C ILE A 81 3.45 8.47 -7.46
N GLN A 82 4.45 7.61 -7.40
CA GLN A 82 4.55 6.41 -8.23
C GLN A 82 4.04 5.16 -7.51
N ALA A 83 4.18 5.12 -6.19
CA ALA A 83 3.69 4.06 -5.33
C ALA A 83 3.06 4.67 -4.08
N ALA A 84 2.03 4.03 -3.54
CA ALA A 84 1.39 4.47 -2.32
C ALA A 84 0.87 3.29 -1.51
N ALA A 85 0.91 3.43 -0.18
CA ALA A 85 0.24 2.53 0.73
C ALA A 85 -1.27 2.50 0.44
N GLY A 86 -1.87 1.31 0.49
CA GLY A 86 -3.26 1.11 0.12
C GLY A 86 -3.51 1.00 -1.39
N TRP A 87 -2.55 1.39 -2.23
CA TRP A 87 -2.57 1.22 -3.69
C TRP A 87 -1.68 0.05 -4.12
N GLY A 88 -0.38 0.13 -3.88
CA GLY A 88 0.55 -0.94 -4.24
C GLY A 88 0.24 -2.27 -3.55
N ASP A 89 -0.39 -2.24 -2.38
CA ASP A 89 -0.83 -3.43 -1.65
C ASP A 89 -1.84 -4.30 -2.41
N ALA A 90 -2.41 -3.79 -3.50
CA ALA A 90 -3.23 -4.56 -4.44
C ALA A 90 -2.51 -5.82 -4.95
N VAL A 91 -1.17 -5.79 -5.04
CA VAL A 91 -0.34 -6.95 -5.45
C VAL A 91 -0.54 -8.17 -4.55
N ALA A 92 -0.82 -7.96 -3.26
CA ALA A 92 -1.09 -9.04 -2.31
C ALA A 92 -2.60 -9.24 -2.09
N ILE A 93 -3.37 -8.15 -2.00
CA ILE A 93 -4.79 -8.19 -1.64
C ILE A 93 -5.63 -8.84 -2.74
N VAL A 94 -5.44 -8.46 -4.00
CA VAL A 94 -6.28 -8.98 -5.10
C VAL A 94 -6.07 -10.48 -5.33
N PRO A 95 -4.84 -11.03 -5.40
CA PRO A 95 -4.66 -12.49 -5.49
C PRO A 95 -5.21 -13.23 -4.27
N HIS A 96 -5.06 -12.69 -3.07
CA HIS A 96 -5.64 -13.27 -1.86
C HIS A 96 -7.17 -13.35 -1.95
N VAL A 97 -7.85 -12.28 -2.39
CA VAL A 97 -9.30 -12.26 -2.62
C VAL A 97 -9.72 -13.33 -3.64
N LEU A 98 -9.01 -13.45 -4.76
CA LEU A 98 -9.28 -14.46 -5.77
C LEU A 98 -9.15 -15.87 -5.21
N TRP A 99 -8.05 -16.16 -4.50
CA TRP A 99 -7.85 -17.44 -3.83
C TRP A 99 -8.97 -17.73 -2.82
N ARG A 100 -9.30 -16.79 -1.97
CA ARG A 100 -10.37 -16.94 -0.97
C ARG A 100 -11.72 -17.27 -1.63
N ARG A 101 -11.96 -16.74 -2.82
CA ARG A 101 -13.20 -16.95 -3.58
C ARG A 101 -13.23 -18.29 -4.33
N THR A 102 -12.12 -18.69 -4.94
CA THR A 102 -12.06 -19.80 -5.89
C THR A 102 -11.37 -21.06 -5.34
N GLY A 103 -10.56 -20.92 -4.29
CA GLY A 103 -9.67 -21.98 -3.82
C GLY A 103 -8.44 -22.20 -4.72
N ASP A 104 -8.25 -21.40 -5.78
CA ASP A 104 -7.13 -21.54 -6.70
C ASP A 104 -5.82 -21.06 -6.04
N VAL A 105 -5.00 -22.03 -5.62
CA VAL A 105 -3.65 -21.76 -5.07
C VAL A 105 -2.68 -21.29 -6.15
N GLY A 106 -2.95 -21.60 -7.42
CA GLY A 106 -2.12 -21.17 -8.56
C GLY A 106 -2.02 -19.65 -8.65
N VAL A 107 -3.12 -18.92 -8.39
CA VAL A 107 -3.10 -17.45 -8.40
C VAL A 107 -2.17 -16.87 -7.32
N LEU A 108 -2.07 -17.52 -6.16
CA LEU A 108 -1.12 -17.11 -5.12
C LEU A 108 0.33 -17.39 -5.55
N ALA A 109 0.60 -18.61 -6.02
CA ALA A 109 1.95 -19.02 -6.43
C ALA A 109 2.50 -18.14 -7.55
N GLU A 110 1.67 -17.81 -8.54
CA GLU A 110 2.06 -16.96 -9.68
C GLU A 110 2.40 -15.53 -9.26
N ASN A 111 1.72 -14.98 -8.24
CA ASN A 111 1.90 -13.60 -7.82
C ASN A 111 2.85 -13.45 -6.61
N TYR A 112 3.21 -14.53 -5.94
CA TYR A 112 4.01 -14.50 -4.71
C TYR A 112 5.34 -13.75 -4.83
N PRO A 113 6.15 -13.94 -5.90
CA PRO A 113 7.39 -13.19 -6.05
C PRO A 113 7.17 -11.66 -6.09
N ALA A 114 6.10 -11.21 -6.74
CA ALA A 114 5.76 -9.79 -6.81
C ALA A 114 5.32 -9.23 -5.45
N MET A 115 4.58 -10.01 -4.67
CA MET A 115 4.17 -9.63 -3.31
C MET A 115 5.39 -9.49 -2.39
N VAL A 116 6.35 -10.42 -2.47
CA VAL A 116 7.59 -10.37 -1.69
C VAL A 116 8.42 -9.15 -2.08
N ALA A 117 8.57 -8.88 -3.38
CA ALA A 117 9.31 -7.72 -3.87
C ALA A 117 8.71 -6.39 -3.35
N TRP A 118 7.37 -6.29 -3.28
CA TRP A 118 6.69 -5.14 -2.68
C TRP A 118 6.99 -4.98 -1.18
N ALA A 119 6.94 -6.07 -0.40
CA ALA A 119 7.32 -6.04 1.01
C ALA A 119 8.80 -5.68 1.21
N ASP A 120 9.68 -6.15 0.32
CA ASP A 120 11.10 -5.79 0.36
C ASP A 120 11.34 -4.31 0.06
N LEU A 121 10.57 -3.71 -0.86
CA LEU A 121 10.59 -2.27 -1.08
C LEU A 121 10.20 -1.55 0.23
N GLN A 122 9.08 -1.87 0.83
CA GLN A 122 8.61 -1.26 2.07
C GLN A 122 9.67 -1.32 3.19
N ARG A 123 10.36 -2.46 3.34
CA ARG A 123 11.45 -2.63 4.31
C ARG A 123 12.64 -1.71 4.04
N ARG A 124 13.03 -1.57 2.77
CA ARG A 124 14.16 -0.69 2.40
C ARG A 124 13.82 0.77 2.67
N GLU A 125 12.64 1.19 2.24
CA GLU A 125 12.17 2.56 2.40
C GLU A 125 11.95 2.95 3.87
N ALA A 126 11.45 2.03 4.69
CA ALA A 126 11.35 2.23 6.14
C ALA A 126 12.70 2.54 6.80
N ARG A 127 13.78 1.91 6.31
CA ARG A 127 15.14 2.15 6.82
C ARG A 127 15.82 3.38 6.25
N ALA A 128 15.41 3.81 5.06
CA ALA A 128 16.03 4.91 4.34
C ALA A 128 15.41 6.28 4.71
N HIS A 129 14.13 6.31 5.02
CA HIS A 129 13.37 7.54 5.13
C HIS A 129 12.62 7.66 6.46
N LEU A 130 12.85 8.78 7.15
CA LEU A 130 12.06 9.18 8.31
C LEU A 130 10.88 10.06 7.87
N PRO A 131 9.76 10.04 8.61
CA PRO A 131 8.68 10.97 8.38
C PRO A 131 9.15 12.41 8.55
N LYS A 132 8.56 13.32 7.77
CA LYS A 132 8.97 14.73 7.65
C LYS A 132 9.18 15.42 8.99
N ARG A 133 8.27 15.21 9.96
CA ARG A 133 8.35 15.80 11.31
C ARG A 133 9.59 15.36 12.10
N LEU A 134 10.22 14.25 11.75
CA LEU A 134 11.32 13.64 12.51
C LEU A 134 12.69 13.79 11.84
N ARG A 135 12.76 14.31 10.61
CA ARG A 135 14.03 14.39 9.84
C ARG A 135 15.11 15.19 10.56
N ASP A 136 14.72 16.28 11.24
CA ASP A 136 15.62 17.16 11.97
C ASP A 136 15.49 17.02 13.50
N ALA A 137 14.74 16.03 13.98
CA ALA A 137 14.49 15.82 15.41
C ALA A 137 15.56 14.95 16.07
N ALA A 138 15.84 15.23 17.34
CA ALA A 138 16.63 14.33 18.18
C ALA A 138 15.78 13.13 18.62
N LEU A 139 15.94 12.00 17.96
CA LEU A 139 15.18 10.78 18.24
C LEU A 139 15.72 10.07 19.49
N THR A 140 14.81 9.53 20.29
CA THR A 140 15.14 8.51 21.30
C THR A 140 15.55 7.19 20.65
N ASP A 141 16.19 6.30 21.39
CA ASP A 141 16.57 4.97 20.86
C ASP A 141 15.31 4.14 20.52
N ALA A 142 14.24 4.28 21.29
CA ALA A 142 12.95 3.64 20.99
C ALA A 142 12.35 4.14 19.68
N GLN A 143 12.34 5.45 19.46
CA GLN A 143 11.88 6.03 18.20
C GLN A 143 12.73 5.57 17.01
N ARG A 144 14.05 5.55 17.15
CA ARG A 144 14.93 5.02 16.10
C ARG A 144 14.61 3.57 15.76
N ALA A 145 14.38 2.73 16.78
CA ALA A 145 14.03 1.33 16.58
C ALA A 145 12.65 1.18 15.89
N ASN A 146 11.64 1.95 16.33
CA ASN A 146 10.32 1.91 15.73
C ASN A 146 10.34 2.36 14.27
N HIS A 147 10.95 3.51 13.97
CA HIS A 147 11.00 4.04 12.60
C HIS A 147 11.93 3.26 11.66
N ALA A 148 12.79 2.38 12.15
CA ALA A 148 13.57 1.46 11.32
C ALA A 148 12.72 0.34 10.69
N VAL A 149 11.50 0.12 11.20
CA VAL A 149 10.59 -0.92 10.71
C VAL A 149 9.27 -0.36 10.14
N LEU A 150 8.94 0.92 10.43
CA LEU A 150 7.72 1.57 9.95
C LEU A 150 7.96 2.24 8.60
N TRP A 151 7.26 1.80 7.56
CA TRP A 151 7.25 2.45 6.25
C TRP A 151 6.37 3.70 6.28
N ASN A 152 6.92 4.81 6.73
CA ASN A 152 6.20 6.06 7.00
C ASN A 152 6.95 7.33 6.57
N GLY A 153 8.11 7.18 5.94
CA GLY A 153 8.95 8.32 5.50
C GLY A 153 8.56 8.88 4.14
N GLU A 154 7.79 8.12 3.36
CA GLU A 154 7.35 8.50 2.03
C GLU A 154 5.94 9.09 2.07
N PHE A 155 5.65 9.98 1.12
CA PHE A 155 4.30 10.47 0.92
C PHE A 155 3.41 9.39 0.30
N ASN A 156 2.19 9.27 0.81
CA ASN A 156 1.12 8.45 0.23
C ASN A 156 -0.24 9.15 0.41
N PHE A 157 -1.30 8.59 -0.17
CA PHE A 157 -2.63 9.22 -0.14
C PHE A 157 -3.30 9.20 1.25
N GLY A 158 -2.73 8.50 2.23
CA GLY A 158 -3.30 8.42 3.57
C GLY A 158 -4.75 7.95 3.57
N ASP A 159 -5.58 8.53 4.43
CA ASP A 159 -7.03 8.35 4.44
C ASP A 159 -7.66 9.31 3.42
N TRP A 160 -7.57 8.94 2.13
CA TRP A 160 -7.93 9.75 0.99
C TRP A 160 -9.39 10.20 1.04
N LEU A 161 -9.63 11.48 0.85
CA LEU A 161 -10.96 12.10 0.82
C LEU A 161 -11.78 11.92 2.11
N THR A 162 -11.14 11.84 3.27
CA THR A 162 -11.84 11.83 4.57
C THR A 162 -12.81 13.03 4.66
N PRO A 163 -14.11 12.80 4.87
CA PRO A 163 -15.10 13.89 4.83
C PRO A 163 -14.87 15.01 5.83
N SER A 164 -14.24 14.72 6.97
CA SER A 164 -13.92 15.72 8.00
C SER A 164 -12.72 16.61 7.65
N LEU A 165 -11.92 16.23 6.68
CA LEU A 165 -10.69 16.92 6.27
C LEU A 165 -10.74 17.44 4.83
N SER A 166 -11.75 17.04 4.04
CA SER A 166 -11.87 17.40 2.63
C SER A 166 -13.10 18.26 2.40
N ASP A 167 -12.92 19.44 1.83
CA ASP A 167 -14.02 20.34 1.42
C ASP A 167 -14.16 20.29 -0.10
N ALA A 168 -15.29 19.78 -0.58
CA ALA A 168 -15.57 19.68 -2.01
C ALA A 168 -15.60 21.04 -2.75
N THR A 169 -15.70 22.14 -2.01
CA THR A 169 -15.69 23.51 -2.56
C THR A 169 -14.28 24.13 -2.60
N ASP A 170 -13.32 23.53 -1.90
CA ASP A 170 -11.92 23.95 -1.88
C ASP A 170 -11.00 22.83 -2.41
N PRO A 171 -10.55 22.89 -3.67
CA PRO A 171 -9.63 21.89 -4.23
C PRO A 171 -8.32 21.74 -3.44
N ALA A 172 -7.86 22.78 -2.72
CA ALA A 172 -6.64 22.70 -1.93
C ALA A 172 -6.80 21.78 -0.71
N SER A 173 -8.03 21.60 -0.22
CA SER A 173 -8.34 20.72 0.92
C SER A 173 -8.17 19.23 0.60
N ILE A 174 -8.13 18.85 -0.68
CA ILE A 174 -7.95 17.45 -1.11
C ILE A 174 -6.66 16.87 -0.53
N MET A 175 -5.60 17.67 -0.42
CA MET A 175 -4.30 17.24 0.10
C MET A 175 -4.22 17.28 1.63
N GLU A 176 -5.23 17.75 2.32
CA GLU A 176 -5.21 17.87 3.79
C GLU A 176 -5.24 16.49 4.46
N ALA A 177 -6.13 15.60 4.02
CA ALA A 177 -6.21 14.23 4.55
C ALA A 177 -4.88 13.46 4.34
N PRO A 178 -4.29 13.41 3.13
CA PRO A 178 -2.96 12.83 2.94
C PRO A 178 -1.89 13.39 3.88
N ARG A 179 -1.79 14.71 4.00
CA ARG A 179 -0.75 15.35 4.84
C ARG A 179 -0.85 14.97 6.30
N ARG A 180 -2.07 14.79 6.81
CA ARG A 180 -2.32 14.43 8.22
C ARG A 180 -2.24 12.94 8.48
N THR A 181 -2.57 12.09 7.50
CA THR A 181 -2.81 10.68 7.76
C THR A 181 -1.79 9.74 7.11
N SER A 182 -1.03 10.19 6.11
CA SER A 182 -0.08 9.34 5.37
C SER A 182 0.93 8.63 6.27
N GLU A 183 1.43 9.34 7.28
CA GLU A 183 2.46 8.82 8.18
C GLU A 183 2.02 7.58 8.97
N HIS A 184 0.77 7.52 9.43
CA HIS A 184 0.28 6.37 10.19
C HIS A 184 -0.49 5.35 9.36
N VAL A 185 -1.03 5.77 8.20
CA VAL A 185 -1.73 4.87 7.27
C VAL A 185 -0.73 3.95 6.53
N GLY A 186 0.44 4.46 6.14
CA GLY A 186 1.47 3.69 5.45
C GLY A 186 1.84 2.40 6.18
N PRO A 187 2.32 2.46 7.44
CA PRO A 187 2.68 1.27 8.19
C PRO A 187 1.50 0.35 8.51
N PHE A 188 0.27 0.87 8.57
CA PHE A 188 -0.92 0.05 8.73
C PHE A 188 -1.10 -0.91 7.55
N PHE A 189 -0.98 -0.41 6.32
CA PHE A 189 -1.03 -1.25 5.12
C PHE A 189 0.17 -2.19 5.01
N GLN A 190 1.37 -1.74 5.40
CA GLN A 190 2.55 -2.61 5.51
C GLN A 190 2.28 -3.81 6.42
N GLY A 191 1.77 -3.57 7.63
CA GLY A 191 1.42 -4.65 8.56
C GLY A 191 0.34 -5.58 8.02
N ARG A 192 -0.65 -5.06 7.27
CA ARG A 192 -1.66 -5.85 6.57
C ARG A 192 -1.04 -6.74 5.49
N THR A 193 -0.19 -6.18 4.63
CA THR A 193 0.50 -6.94 3.57
C THR A 193 1.35 -8.07 4.14
N LEU A 194 2.14 -7.81 5.19
CA LEU A 194 2.92 -8.83 5.88
C LEU A 194 2.04 -9.94 6.48
N THR A 195 0.87 -9.58 7.03
CA THR A 195 -0.09 -10.56 7.54
C THR A 195 -0.64 -11.46 6.43
N LEU A 196 -0.98 -10.89 5.28
CA LEU A 196 -1.41 -11.65 4.11
C LEU A 196 -0.28 -12.55 3.58
N LEU A 197 0.94 -12.05 3.52
CA LEU A 197 2.11 -12.83 3.09
C LEU A 197 2.36 -14.02 4.01
N ALA A 198 2.18 -13.87 5.33
CA ALA A 198 2.29 -14.98 6.27
C ALA A 198 1.24 -16.09 5.98
N GLU A 199 -0.03 -15.70 5.76
CA GLU A 199 -1.09 -16.65 5.38
C GLU A 199 -0.78 -17.32 4.04
N ILE A 200 -0.43 -16.52 3.02
CA ILE A 200 -0.14 -17.01 1.66
C ILE A 200 1.07 -17.95 1.66
N ALA A 201 2.15 -17.62 2.35
CA ALA A 201 3.31 -18.47 2.48
C ALA A 201 2.96 -19.81 3.12
N GLY A 202 2.11 -19.81 4.16
CA GLY A 202 1.59 -21.04 4.77
C GLY A 202 0.81 -21.89 3.79
N VAL A 203 -0.08 -21.30 2.99
CA VAL A 203 -0.87 -21.99 1.94
C VAL A 203 0.04 -22.57 0.85
N LEU A 204 1.13 -21.88 0.52
CA LEU A 204 2.12 -22.32 -0.46
C LEU A 204 3.13 -23.35 0.08
N GLY A 205 2.97 -23.81 1.34
CA GLY A 205 3.87 -24.79 1.96
C GLY A 205 5.26 -24.22 2.29
N ARG A 206 5.37 -22.94 2.62
CA ARG A 206 6.60 -22.22 2.97
C ARG A 206 6.59 -21.80 4.45
N PRO A 207 6.66 -22.76 5.41
CA PRO A 207 6.42 -22.45 6.83
C PRO A 207 7.45 -21.47 7.44
N ASP A 208 8.70 -21.51 6.99
CA ASP A 208 9.75 -20.61 7.49
C ASP A 208 9.47 -19.16 7.07
N GLU A 209 9.09 -18.93 5.80
CA GLU A 209 8.69 -17.63 5.30
C GLU A 209 7.41 -17.14 5.98
N ALA A 210 6.43 -18.03 6.19
CA ALA A 210 5.20 -17.69 6.91
C ALA A 210 5.49 -17.21 8.34
N SER A 211 6.37 -17.90 9.06
CA SER A 211 6.79 -17.53 10.41
C SER A 211 7.54 -16.19 10.43
N ALA A 212 8.43 -15.97 9.48
CA ALA A 212 9.18 -14.71 9.35
C ALA A 212 8.24 -13.52 9.09
N PHE A 213 7.31 -13.63 8.13
CA PHE A 213 6.33 -12.57 7.85
C PHE A 213 5.38 -12.32 9.04
N ALA A 214 4.96 -13.35 9.76
CA ALA A 214 4.12 -13.20 10.95
C ALA A 214 4.85 -12.46 12.08
N ALA A 215 6.12 -12.76 12.30
CA ALA A 215 6.96 -12.08 13.27
C ALA A 215 7.13 -10.60 12.91
N GLU A 216 7.46 -10.32 11.66
CA GLU A 216 7.61 -8.95 11.15
C GLU A 216 6.31 -8.15 11.22
N ALA A 217 5.17 -8.73 10.83
CA ALA A 217 3.86 -8.09 10.98
C ALA A 217 3.56 -7.74 12.44
N SER A 218 4.00 -8.57 13.38
CA SER A 218 3.84 -8.31 14.82
C SER A 218 4.74 -7.18 15.29
N GLU A 219 5.96 -7.11 14.78
CA GLU A 219 6.90 -6.02 15.09
C GLU A 219 6.40 -4.68 14.55
N VAL A 220 5.95 -4.62 13.30
CA VAL A 220 5.36 -3.41 12.70
C VAL A 220 4.15 -2.95 13.52
N ARG A 221 3.25 -3.86 13.91
CA ARG A 221 2.08 -3.50 14.74
C ARG A 221 2.48 -2.96 16.10
N ARG A 222 3.48 -3.56 16.76
CA ARG A 222 4.00 -3.08 18.05
C ARG A 222 4.57 -1.66 17.88
N ALA A 223 5.48 -1.48 16.94
CA ALA A 223 6.12 -0.18 16.66
C ALA A 223 5.08 0.89 16.30
N TRP A 224 4.08 0.53 15.50
CA TRP A 224 2.97 1.41 15.14
C TRP A 224 2.16 1.84 16.37
N ALA A 225 1.80 0.89 17.24
CA ALA A 225 1.04 1.20 18.44
C ALA A 225 1.83 2.09 19.40
N GLU A 226 3.12 1.82 19.58
CA GLU A 226 3.97 2.63 20.46
C GLU A 226 4.18 4.05 19.93
N GLU A 227 4.29 4.22 18.62
CA GLU A 227 4.53 5.54 18.01
C GLU A 227 3.25 6.36 17.88
N TYR A 228 2.14 5.74 17.50
CA TYR A 228 0.95 6.48 17.06
C TYR A 228 -0.24 6.43 18.03
N LEU A 229 -0.27 5.51 18.99
CA LEU A 229 -1.37 5.46 19.95
C LEU A 229 -1.04 6.16 21.28
N ASP A 230 -2.03 6.80 21.84
CA ASP A 230 -2.01 7.26 23.24
C ASP A 230 -2.36 6.13 24.23
N ALA A 231 -2.41 6.46 25.52
CA ALA A 231 -2.73 5.49 26.57
C ALA A 231 -4.16 4.93 26.47
N ASP A 232 -5.07 5.63 25.80
CA ASP A 232 -6.45 5.21 25.58
C ASP A 232 -6.62 4.41 24.28
N GLY A 233 -5.53 4.17 23.53
CA GLY A 233 -5.53 3.45 22.26
C GLY A 233 -6.07 4.26 21.08
N ARG A 234 -6.06 5.58 21.17
CA ARG A 234 -6.44 6.49 20.08
C ARG A 234 -5.20 6.99 19.36
N VAL A 235 -5.34 7.32 18.09
CA VAL A 235 -4.26 7.99 17.35
C VAL A 235 -3.98 9.34 18.00
N ARG A 236 -2.70 9.64 18.28
CA ARG A 236 -2.27 10.85 19.00
C ARG A 236 -2.69 12.10 18.25
N GLU A 237 -3.32 13.05 18.96
CA GLU A 237 -3.79 14.32 18.38
C GLU A 237 -2.66 15.13 17.74
N SER A 238 -1.43 15.05 18.27
CA SER A 238 -0.25 15.73 17.69
C SER A 238 0.07 15.29 16.25
N LEU A 239 -0.52 14.18 15.78
CA LEU A 239 -0.39 13.67 14.42
C LEU A 239 -1.59 14.04 13.56
N MET A 240 -2.66 14.53 14.18
CA MET A 240 -3.93 14.92 13.55
C MET A 240 -4.05 16.44 13.37
N GLY A 241 -3.11 17.19 13.91
CA GLY A 241 -3.13 18.67 14.01
C GLY A 241 -2.59 19.43 12.83
#